data_7aa92c49f1f31da66948beb9a0311db6
#
_entry.id   7aa92c49f1f31da66948beb9a0311db6
#
_cell.length_a   1.000
_cell.length_b   1.000
_cell.length_c   1.000
_cell.angle_alpha   90.00
_cell.angle_beta   90.00
_cell.angle_gamma   90.00
#
_symmetry.space_group_name_H-M   'P 1'
#
loop_
_entity.id
_entity.type
_entity.pdbx_description
1 polymer ?
#
loop_
_entity_poly.entity_id
_entity_poly.type
_entity_poly.pdbx_seq_one_letter_code
_entity_poly.pdbx_strand_id
1 'polypeptide(L)'
;MTRPEIVNRIREVLRQVAPDAQAILYGSEARGNARPDSDIDLLILVDKDRVSLEDRMKLAEPLYDIELETGIQINPFIEVIKEWGKRFTPFYENVMKEGVML
;
A
#
# COMPACT_ATOMS: atom_id res chain seq x y z
N MET A 1 9.53 -8.39 14.66
CA MET A 1 9.86 -7.85 13.31
C MET A 1 9.87 -6.33 13.37
N THR A 2 10.92 -5.69 12.87
CA THR A 2 11.02 -4.24 12.84
C THR A 2 10.13 -3.66 11.73
N ARG A 3 9.82 -2.35 11.80
CA ARG A 3 9.02 -1.71 10.75
C ARG A 3 9.70 -1.79 9.38
N PRO A 4 11.02 -1.53 9.23
CA PRO A 4 11.68 -1.74 7.94
C PRO A 4 11.56 -3.17 7.41
N GLU A 5 11.61 -4.17 8.28
CA GLU A 5 11.43 -5.57 7.88
C GLU A 5 10.01 -5.83 7.39
N ILE A 6 9.00 -5.24 8.05
CA ILE A 6 7.60 -5.36 7.64
C ILE A 6 7.40 -4.71 6.27
N VAL A 7 7.92 -3.50 6.08
CA VAL A 7 7.83 -2.79 4.79
C VAL A 7 8.51 -3.59 3.69
N ASN A 8 9.66 -4.18 3.96
CA ASN A 8 10.39 -4.99 3.00
C ASN A 8 9.58 -6.22 2.58
N ARG A 9 8.92 -6.85 3.56
CA ARG A 9 8.08 -8.00 3.32
C ARG A 9 6.85 -7.65 2.48
N ILE A 10 6.24 -6.49 2.73
CA ILE A 10 5.15 -5.96 1.91
C ILE A 10 5.62 -5.80 0.46
N ARG A 11 6.79 -5.20 0.27
CA ARG A 11 7.39 -5.01 -1.06
C ARG A 11 7.55 -6.35 -1.79
N GLU A 12 8.13 -7.33 -1.13
CA GLU A 12 8.38 -8.65 -1.73
C GLU A 12 7.08 -9.34 -2.13
N VAL A 13 6.09 -9.32 -1.24
CA VAL A 13 4.79 -9.95 -1.49
C VAL A 13 4.10 -9.28 -2.69
N LEU A 14 4.08 -7.97 -2.75
CA LEU A 14 3.44 -7.24 -3.85
C LEU A 14 4.15 -7.49 -5.18
N ARG A 15 5.46 -7.63 -5.18
CA ARG A 15 6.21 -7.99 -6.39
C ARG A 15 5.84 -9.37 -6.92
N GLN A 16 5.48 -10.30 -6.03
CA GLN A 16 5.08 -11.65 -6.41
C GLN A 16 3.65 -11.70 -6.93
N VAL A 17 2.71 -11.05 -6.25
CA VAL A 17 1.28 -11.17 -6.57
C VAL A 17 0.80 -10.10 -7.57
N ALA A 18 1.50 -8.99 -7.69
CA ALA A 18 1.11 -7.89 -8.58
C ALA A 18 2.37 -7.17 -9.11
N PRO A 19 3.18 -7.85 -9.95
CA PRO A 19 4.46 -7.28 -10.41
C PRO A 19 4.29 -5.99 -11.23
N ASP A 20 3.14 -5.79 -11.86
CA ASP A 20 2.86 -4.60 -12.67
C ASP A 20 2.23 -3.46 -11.86
N ALA A 21 1.92 -3.68 -10.59
CA ALA A 21 1.35 -2.65 -9.74
C ALA A 21 2.44 -1.76 -9.16
N GLN A 22 2.07 -0.51 -8.88
CA GLN A 22 2.91 0.42 -8.12
C GLN A 22 2.40 0.48 -6.70
N ALA A 23 3.31 0.47 -5.73
CA ALA A 23 2.96 0.57 -4.32
C ALA A 23 3.62 1.81 -3.72
N ILE A 24 2.83 2.60 -3.01
CA ILE A 24 3.27 3.86 -2.43
C ILE A 24 2.89 3.88 -0.96
N LEU A 25 3.88 4.07 -0.08
CA LEU A 25 3.64 4.32 1.33
C LEU A 25 3.25 5.78 1.51
N TYR A 26 2.28 6.04 2.39
CA TYR A 26 1.93 7.40 2.79
C TYR A 26 1.62 7.41 4.30
N GLY A 27 1.22 8.56 4.82
CA GLY A 27 0.94 8.69 6.25
C GLY A 27 2.19 8.66 7.11
N SER A 28 2.05 8.21 8.35
CA SER A 28 3.13 8.28 9.35
C SER A 28 4.38 7.49 8.97
N GLU A 29 4.21 6.35 8.29
CA GLU A 29 5.36 5.55 7.85
C GLU A 29 6.20 6.32 6.83
N ALA A 30 5.56 6.95 5.86
CA ALA A 30 6.25 7.74 4.84
C ALA A 30 6.92 8.98 5.44
N ARG A 31 6.28 9.60 6.44
CA ARG A 31 6.84 10.79 7.10
C ARG A 31 7.97 10.47 8.07
N GLY A 32 8.19 9.20 8.40
CA GLY A 32 9.22 8.79 9.34
C GLY A 32 8.89 9.04 10.80
N ASN A 33 7.61 9.30 11.13
CA ASN A 33 7.17 9.53 12.50
C ASN A 33 6.23 8.44 13.03
N ALA A 34 6.24 7.27 12.41
CA ALA A 34 5.44 6.14 12.85
C ALA A 34 5.89 5.64 14.23
N ARG A 35 4.92 5.35 15.09
CA ARG A 35 5.17 4.66 16.35
C ARG A 35 5.25 3.15 16.09
N PRO A 36 5.79 2.36 17.04
CA PRO A 36 5.87 0.90 16.85
C PRO A 36 4.52 0.24 16.55
N ASP A 37 3.42 0.81 17.05
CA ASP A 37 2.05 0.29 16.85
C ASP A 37 1.26 1.03 15.77
N SER A 38 1.85 1.97 15.06
CA SER A 38 1.17 2.72 14.01
C SER A 38 0.79 1.83 12.84
N ASP A 39 -0.38 2.10 12.24
CA ASP A 39 -0.80 1.43 11.01
C ASP A 39 0.13 1.77 9.85
N ILE A 40 0.16 0.91 8.86
CA ILE A 40 0.89 1.16 7.62
C ILE A 40 -0.14 1.47 6.53
N ASP A 41 -0.09 2.69 6.00
CA ASP A 41 -0.98 3.15 4.94
C ASP A 41 -0.30 2.96 3.59
N LEU A 42 -1.01 2.28 2.69
CA LEU A 42 -0.44 1.80 1.43
C LEU A 42 -1.41 2.06 0.28
N LEU A 43 -0.94 2.75 -0.75
CA LEU A 43 -1.67 2.92 -2.00
C LEU A 43 -1.11 1.93 -3.01
N ILE A 44 -1.99 1.13 -3.62
CA ILE A 44 -1.61 0.18 -4.67
C ILE A 44 -2.31 0.60 -5.96
N LEU A 45 -1.50 0.99 -6.94
CA LEU A 45 -1.99 1.41 -8.26
C LEU A 45 -1.84 0.24 -9.22
N VAL A 46 -2.95 -0.25 -9.74
CA VAL A 46 -2.97 -1.40 -10.65
C VAL A 46 -3.13 -0.94 -12.10
N ASP A 47 -2.37 -1.58 -13.00
CA ASP A 47 -2.42 -1.29 -14.43
C ASP A 47 -3.47 -2.17 -15.11
N LYS A 48 -4.72 -1.91 -14.78
CA LYS A 48 -5.90 -2.59 -15.32
C LYS A 48 -6.99 -1.57 -15.58
N ASP A 49 -8.00 -1.96 -16.36
CA ASP A 49 -9.15 -1.09 -16.61
C ASP A 49 -10.05 -0.95 -15.39
N ARG A 50 -10.09 -1.99 -14.56
CA ARG A 50 -10.86 -1.97 -13.30
C ARG A 50 -10.26 -2.93 -12.30
N VAL A 51 -10.61 -2.75 -11.04
CA VAL A 51 -10.22 -3.65 -9.95
C VAL A 51 -11.42 -4.54 -9.63
N SER A 52 -11.31 -5.83 -9.93
CA SER A 52 -12.32 -6.81 -9.60
C SER A 52 -12.24 -7.23 -8.13
N LEU A 53 -13.28 -7.92 -7.64
CA LEU A 53 -13.24 -8.50 -6.30
C LEU A 53 -12.08 -9.50 -6.17
N GLU A 54 -11.85 -10.31 -7.21
CA GLU A 54 -10.74 -11.27 -7.23
C GLU A 54 -9.39 -10.56 -7.12
N ASP A 55 -9.20 -9.46 -7.83
CA ASP A 55 -7.98 -8.65 -7.74
C ASP A 55 -7.77 -8.14 -6.32
N ARG A 56 -8.83 -7.64 -5.68
CA ARG A 56 -8.76 -7.13 -4.31
C ARG A 56 -8.38 -8.23 -3.32
N MET A 57 -8.97 -9.39 -3.44
CA MET A 57 -8.69 -10.53 -2.56
C MET A 57 -7.25 -11.02 -2.73
N LYS A 58 -6.78 -11.09 -3.96
CA LYS A 58 -5.41 -11.52 -4.28
C LYS A 58 -4.37 -10.60 -3.65
N LEU A 59 -4.66 -9.31 -3.57
CA LEU A 59 -3.78 -8.34 -2.93
C LEU A 59 -3.96 -8.33 -1.41
N ALA A 60 -5.19 -8.44 -0.92
CA ALA A 60 -5.50 -8.34 0.49
C ALA A 60 -5.02 -9.54 1.31
N GLU A 61 -5.13 -10.75 0.78
CA GLU A 61 -4.78 -11.97 1.52
C GLU A 61 -3.34 -11.97 2.05
N PRO A 62 -2.31 -11.75 1.21
CA PRO A 62 -0.93 -11.77 1.73
C PRO A 62 -0.64 -10.61 2.68
N LEU A 63 -1.30 -9.46 2.51
CA LEU A 63 -1.16 -8.34 3.44
C LEU A 63 -1.80 -8.66 4.78
N TYR A 64 -2.94 -9.34 4.77
CA TYR A 64 -3.60 -9.80 5.98
C TYR A 64 -2.73 -10.81 6.75
N ASP A 65 -2.05 -11.70 6.04
CA ASP A 65 -1.12 -12.65 6.66
C ASP A 65 -0.01 -11.91 7.41
N ILE A 66 0.50 -10.83 6.84
CA ILE A 66 1.51 -10.00 7.49
C ILE A 66 0.94 -9.32 8.74
N GLU A 67 -0.31 -8.82 8.68
CA GLU A 67 -0.98 -8.27 9.86
C GLU A 67 -1.06 -9.28 10.99
N LEU A 68 -1.45 -10.51 10.67
CA LEU A 68 -1.59 -11.57 11.67
C LEU A 68 -0.25 -11.93 12.32
N GLU A 69 0.82 -11.94 11.54
CA GLU A 69 2.15 -12.27 12.07
C GLU A 69 2.76 -11.16 12.89
N THR A 70 2.51 -9.90 12.53
CA THR A 70 3.20 -8.76 13.12
C THR A 70 2.37 -8.00 14.14
N GLY A 71 1.04 -8.14 14.09
CA GLY A 71 0.12 -7.35 14.90
C GLY A 71 -0.01 -5.90 14.42
N ILE A 72 0.58 -5.54 13.28
CA ILE A 72 0.52 -4.20 12.72
C ILE A 72 -0.54 -4.17 11.62
N GLN A 73 -1.50 -3.25 11.72
CA GLN A 73 -2.55 -3.10 10.73
C GLN A 73 -2.00 -2.48 9.45
N ILE A 74 -2.34 -3.08 8.32
CA ILE A 74 -1.98 -2.58 6.99
C ILE A 74 -3.27 -2.14 6.31
N ASN A 75 -3.31 -0.90 5.87
CA ASN A 75 -4.49 -0.30 5.24
C ASN A 75 -4.23 -0.11 3.75
N PRO A 76 -4.54 -1.09 2.90
CA PRO A 76 -4.35 -0.94 1.46
C PRO A 76 -5.51 -0.16 0.83
N PHE A 77 -5.19 0.82 0.03
CA PHE A 77 -6.12 1.50 -0.85
C PHE A 77 -5.75 1.14 -2.28
N ILE A 78 -6.65 0.47 -2.99
CA ILE A 78 -6.38 -0.04 -4.34
C ILE A 78 -7.10 0.84 -5.35
N GLU A 79 -6.35 1.38 -6.32
CA GLU A 79 -6.89 2.26 -7.34
C GLU A 79 -6.35 1.86 -8.70
N VAL A 80 -7.13 2.12 -9.75
CA VAL A 80 -6.67 1.94 -11.13
C VAL A 80 -5.73 3.10 -11.47
N ILE A 81 -4.57 2.79 -12.03
CA ILE A 81 -3.55 3.79 -12.33
C ILE A 81 -4.08 4.89 -13.28
N LYS A 82 -4.95 4.51 -14.22
CA LYS A 82 -5.56 5.46 -15.17
C LYS A 82 -6.50 6.46 -14.49
N GLU A 83 -7.08 6.08 -13.37
CA GLU A 83 -7.98 6.96 -12.61
C GLU A 83 -7.23 7.83 -11.61
N TRP A 84 -6.04 7.41 -11.20
CA TRP A 84 -5.24 8.15 -10.24
C TRP A 84 -4.76 9.46 -10.86
N GLY A 85 -5.02 10.55 -10.19
CA GLY A 85 -4.62 11.87 -10.68
C GLY A 85 -5.66 12.59 -11.53
N LYS A 86 -6.81 11.96 -11.83
CA LYS A 86 -7.90 12.63 -12.54
C LYS A 86 -8.60 13.67 -11.68
N ARG A 87 -8.50 13.53 -10.35
CA ARG A 87 -9.08 14.46 -9.39
C ARG A 87 -8.00 14.89 -8.39
N PHE A 88 -7.89 16.17 -8.16
CA PHE A 88 -6.95 16.72 -7.17
C PHE A 88 -7.64 16.80 -5.81
N THR A 89 -7.86 15.63 -5.20
CA THR A 89 -8.42 15.56 -3.85
C THR A 89 -7.33 15.82 -2.82
N PRO A 90 -7.69 16.18 -1.56
CA PRO A 90 -6.69 16.27 -0.49
C PRO A 90 -5.87 14.99 -0.31
N PHE A 91 -6.49 13.82 -0.48
CA PHE A 91 -5.80 12.54 -0.41
C PHE A 91 -4.73 12.43 -1.50
N TYR A 92 -5.10 12.73 -2.75
CA TYR A 92 -4.17 12.73 -3.88
C TYR A 92 -2.99 13.65 -3.61
N GLU A 93 -3.26 14.88 -3.18
CA GLU A 93 -2.22 15.87 -2.92
C GLU A 93 -1.28 15.41 -1.82
N ASN A 94 -1.81 14.83 -0.74
CA ASN A 94 -1.00 14.34 0.37
C ASN A 94 -0.09 13.19 -0.07
N VAL A 95 -0.61 12.24 -0.84
CA VAL A 95 0.18 11.12 -1.34
C VAL A 95 1.27 11.60 -2.28
N MET A 96 0.95 12.51 -3.20
CA MET A 96 1.95 13.04 -4.13
C MET A 96 3.04 13.85 -3.44
N LYS A 97 2.70 14.49 -2.32
CA LYS A 97 3.65 15.31 -1.57
C LYS A 97 4.59 14.49 -0.68
N GLU A 98 4.06 13.47 -0.01
CA GLU A 98 4.80 12.74 1.01
C GLU A 98 4.96 11.24 0.74
N GLY A 99 4.35 10.73 -0.32
CA GLY A 99 4.40 9.30 -0.65
C GLY A 99 5.80 8.82 -0.99
N VAL A 100 6.09 7.58 -0.59
CA VAL A 100 7.37 6.91 -0.86
C VAL A 100 7.09 5.66 -1.67
N MET A 101 7.71 5.55 -2.83
CA MET A 101 7.58 4.35 -3.68
C MET A 101 8.27 3.15 -3.03
N LEU A 102 7.60 2.02 -3.07
CA LEU A 102 8.18 0.76 -2.61
C LEU A 102 9.00 0.07 -3.71
#